data_fdb0bfb3286e24608695415ed5d6a0c2
#
_entry.id   fdb0bfb3286e24608695415ed5d6a0c2
#
_cell.length_a   1.000
_cell.length_b   1.000
_cell.length_c   1.000
_cell.angle_alpha   90.00
_cell.angle_beta   90.00
_cell.angle_gamma   90.00
#
_symmetry.space_group_name_H-M   'P 1'
#
loop_
_entity.id
_entity.type
_entity.pdbx_description
1 polymer ?
#
loop_
_entity_poly.entity_id
_entity_poly.type
_entity_poly.pdbx_seq_one_letter_code
_entity_poly.pdbx_strand_id
1 'polypeptide(L)'
;MGTWNASISGNDTAQDLKYEYQAAFFYNDVETALAKIDAYVRSMFDESDEEEWSCYYYSLAEFMWKHGILTDEVRNRAVEMIDSGFGLDIWEAEGKAILKKRKKVLAEFREKLLSPQPPKKKIRFNLHMKPIFQTGDLVALQLKTLDKHYPAHSKLGEDIFRGYDGKYIVLRKVGDKISQYSSIEPQLKDYWAKFQLYNAIFDDCPSAEQLRNVPFVPTRDNSTFTSESSLFHLKKRNCRVIGNNQDDLPEFNKTHGLSFVFWSISTQWGSPELDILTAILNNSVLK
;
A
#
# COMPACT_ATOMS: atom_id res chain seq x y z
N MET A 1 17.59 8.12 -11.15
CA MET A 1 16.78 8.02 -9.90
C MET A 1 16.50 9.42 -9.38
N GLY A 2 15.32 9.64 -8.79
CA GLY A 2 14.92 10.98 -8.35
C GLY A 2 15.31 11.26 -6.90
N THR A 3 16.10 12.31 -6.68
CA THR A 3 16.35 12.85 -5.34
C THR A 3 15.36 13.98 -5.08
N TRP A 4 14.48 13.81 -4.07
CA TRP A 4 13.39 14.75 -3.81
C TRP A 4 13.78 15.86 -2.82
N ASN A 5 14.65 15.53 -1.87
CA ASN A 5 15.12 16.46 -0.84
C ASN A 5 16.38 15.92 -0.12
N ALA A 6 16.96 16.74 0.74
CA ALA A 6 18.20 16.43 1.45
C ALA A 6 18.06 15.43 2.62
N SER A 7 16.88 14.87 2.92
CA SER A 7 16.70 13.92 4.02
C SER A 7 17.35 12.57 3.75
N ILE A 8 17.53 11.74 4.78
CA ILE A 8 18.12 10.39 4.66
C ILE A 8 17.27 9.50 3.74
N SER A 9 15.96 9.57 3.86
CA SER A 9 15.01 8.77 3.08
C SER A 9 14.33 9.57 1.97
N GLY A 10 14.96 10.64 1.46
CA GLY A 10 14.39 11.57 0.49
C GLY A 10 14.69 11.23 -0.97
N ASN A 11 14.82 9.96 -1.30
CA ASN A 11 15.06 9.45 -2.66
C ASN A 11 14.35 8.10 -2.89
N ASP A 12 14.21 7.73 -4.15
CA ASP A 12 13.52 6.49 -4.57
C ASP A 12 14.22 5.25 -4.00
N THR A 13 15.55 5.17 -4.14
CA THR A 13 16.36 4.03 -3.67
C THR A 13 16.15 3.75 -2.19
N ALA A 14 16.21 4.77 -1.33
CA ALA A 14 16.00 4.59 0.10
C ALA A 14 14.57 4.16 0.44
N GLN A 15 13.57 4.58 -0.34
CA GLN A 15 12.18 4.15 -0.14
C GLN A 15 11.98 2.70 -0.56
N ASP A 16 12.51 2.27 -1.69
CA ASP A 16 12.43 0.90 -2.17
C ASP A 16 13.15 -0.06 -1.22
N LEU A 17 14.36 0.27 -0.80
CA LEU A 17 15.13 -0.51 0.17
C LEU A 17 14.43 -0.65 1.52
N LYS A 18 13.68 0.37 1.95
CA LYS A 18 12.94 0.31 3.21
C LYS A 18 11.91 -0.82 3.26
N TYR A 19 11.26 -1.14 2.15
CA TYR A 19 10.35 -2.28 2.07
C TYR A 19 11.10 -3.60 2.21
N GLU A 20 12.27 -3.70 1.58
CA GLU A 20 13.13 -4.87 1.69
C GLU A 20 13.68 -5.05 3.11
N TYR A 21 14.13 -3.96 3.77
CA TYR A 21 14.53 -4.03 5.19
C TYR A 21 13.39 -4.52 6.08
N GLN A 22 12.21 -3.95 5.90
CA GLN A 22 11.05 -4.32 6.69
C GLN A 22 10.73 -5.81 6.52
N ALA A 23 10.80 -6.34 5.30
CA ALA A 23 10.57 -7.75 5.01
C ALA A 23 11.64 -8.65 5.65
N ALA A 24 12.92 -8.33 5.43
CA ALA A 24 14.03 -9.12 5.95
C ALA A 24 14.00 -9.21 7.48
N PHE A 25 13.86 -8.09 8.18
CA PHE A 25 13.81 -8.06 9.65
C PHE A 25 12.50 -8.56 10.26
N PHE A 26 11.44 -8.71 9.47
CA PHE A 26 10.20 -9.32 9.93
C PHE A 26 10.31 -10.84 10.05
N TYR A 27 10.99 -11.48 9.11
CA TYR A 27 11.08 -12.93 9.02
C TYR A 27 12.33 -13.53 9.67
N ASN A 28 13.37 -12.73 9.87
CA ASN A 28 14.67 -13.22 10.29
C ASN A 28 15.17 -12.50 11.55
N ASP A 29 16.15 -13.11 12.22
CA ASP A 29 16.99 -12.41 13.18
C ASP A 29 17.85 -11.35 12.49
N VAL A 30 18.53 -10.51 13.29
CA VAL A 30 19.28 -9.35 12.77
C VAL A 30 20.41 -9.77 11.85
N GLU A 31 21.16 -10.81 12.21
CA GLU A 31 22.32 -11.29 11.44
C GLU A 31 21.89 -11.84 10.07
N THR A 32 20.90 -12.74 10.07
CA THR A 32 20.34 -13.30 8.83
C THR A 32 19.72 -12.24 7.94
N ALA A 33 19.00 -11.28 8.53
CA ALA A 33 18.40 -10.18 7.76
C ALA A 33 19.45 -9.31 7.08
N LEU A 34 20.52 -8.94 7.82
CA LEU A 34 21.62 -8.14 7.25
C LEU A 34 22.32 -8.88 6.11
N ALA A 35 22.60 -10.18 6.28
CA ALA A 35 23.23 -10.98 5.22
C ALA A 35 22.37 -11.03 3.94
N LYS A 36 21.06 -11.20 4.07
CA LYS A 36 20.14 -11.19 2.92
C LYS A 36 20.06 -9.82 2.24
N ILE A 37 19.98 -8.74 3.02
CA ILE A 37 19.96 -7.38 2.50
C ILE A 37 21.25 -7.06 1.77
N ASP A 38 22.40 -7.35 2.36
CA ASP A 38 23.72 -7.12 1.73
C ASP A 38 23.85 -7.88 0.40
N ALA A 39 23.47 -9.16 0.37
CA ALA A 39 23.48 -9.96 -0.84
C ALA A 39 22.56 -9.36 -1.94
N TYR A 40 21.38 -8.89 -1.57
CA TYR A 40 20.44 -8.25 -2.49
C TYR A 40 21.03 -6.95 -3.06
N VAL A 41 21.51 -6.07 -2.19
CA VAL A 41 22.07 -4.77 -2.59
C VAL A 41 23.29 -4.95 -3.50
N ARG A 42 24.20 -5.88 -3.17
CA ARG A 42 25.36 -6.22 -4.04
C ARG A 42 24.97 -6.80 -5.38
N SER A 43 23.81 -7.39 -5.51
CA SER A 43 23.32 -7.87 -6.81
C SER A 43 22.72 -6.76 -7.69
N MET A 44 22.43 -5.59 -7.11
CA MET A 44 21.75 -4.49 -7.78
C MET A 44 22.65 -3.28 -8.03
N PHE A 45 23.56 -2.97 -7.09
CA PHE A 45 24.36 -1.76 -7.13
C PHE A 45 25.73 -2.00 -7.73
N ASP A 46 26.19 -1.04 -8.53
CA ASP A 46 27.59 -0.99 -8.94
C ASP A 46 28.48 -0.65 -7.73
N GLU A 47 29.60 -1.35 -7.59
CA GLU A 47 30.53 -1.12 -6.47
C GLU A 47 31.11 0.30 -6.45
N SER A 48 31.17 0.97 -7.60
CA SER A 48 31.66 2.34 -7.75
C SER A 48 30.59 3.42 -7.52
N ASP A 49 29.30 3.07 -7.38
CA ASP A 49 28.21 4.03 -7.20
C ASP A 49 28.08 4.48 -5.74
N GLU A 50 28.83 5.53 -5.39
CA GLU A 50 28.81 6.10 -4.04
C GLU A 50 27.42 6.62 -3.62
N GLU A 51 26.59 7.05 -4.56
CA GLU A 51 25.23 7.52 -4.28
C GLU A 51 24.38 6.37 -3.74
N GLU A 52 24.30 5.28 -4.46
CA GLU A 52 23.48 4.12 -4.07
C GLU A 52 23.97 3.52 -2.77
N TRP A 53 25.29 3.36 -2.59
CA TRP A 53 25.87 2.86 -1.36
C TRP A 53 25.62 3.78 -0.16
N SER A 54 25.71 5.09 -0.36
CA SER A 54 25.38 6.04 0.72
C SER A 54 23.90 5.99 1.10
N CYS A 55 23.00 5.89 0.11
CA CYS A 55 21.57 5.70 0.33
C CYS A 55 21.28 4.41 1.11
N TYR A 56 21.92 3.31 0.74
CA TYR A 56 21.81 2.02 1.43
C TYR A 56 22.19 2.12 2.90
N TYR A 57 23.45 2.48 3.20
CA TYR A 57 23.94 2.46 4.57
C TYR A 57 23.22 3.46 5.47
N TYR A 58 22.92 4.65 4.96
CA TYR A 58 22.22 5.66 5.77
C TYR A 58 20.76 5.25 6.05
N SER A 59 20.03 4.78 5.04
CA SER A 59 18.65 4.35 5.22
C SER A 59 18.53 3.10 6.08
N LEU A 60 19.46 2.14 5.95
CA LEU A 60 19.53 0.95 6.80
C LEU A 60 19.80 1.33 8.26
N ALA A 61 20.81 2.16 8.50
CA ALA A 61 21.14 2.61 9.85
C ALA A 61 19.97 3.39 10.49
N GLU A 62 19.29 4.24 9.71
CA GLU A 62 18.10 4.96 10.17
C GLU A 62 16.96 4.01 10.52
N PHE A 63 16.68 3.03 9.66
CA PHE A 63 15.66 2.01 9.90
C PHE A 63 15.95 1.21 11.16
N MET A 64 17.17 0.71 11.29
CA MET A 64 17.58 -0.12 12.43
C MET A 64 17.57 0.69 13.74
N TRP A 65 18.04 1.94 13.74
CA TRP A 65 17.97 2.82 14.90
C TRP A 65 16.53 3.07 15.35
N LYS A 66 15.62 3.39 14.42
CA LYS A 66 14.18 3.61 14.71
C LYS A 66 13.50 2.40 15.35
N HIS A 67 13.99 1.20 15.03
CA HIS A 67 13.45 -0.06 15.54
C HIS A 67 14.19 -0.63 16.75
N GLY A 68 15.26 0.04 17.22
CA GLY A 68 16.03 -0.41 18.36
C GLY A 68 16.80 -1.71 18.12
N ILE A 69 17.30 -1.89 16.89
CA ILE A 69 18.03 -3.07 16.43
C ILE A 69 19.35 -2.72 15.72
N LEU A 70 19.81 -1.47 15.87
CA LEU A 70 21.06 -1.01 15.25
C LEU A 70 22.25 -1.74 15.86
N THR A 71 23.04 -2.39 15.01
CA THR A 71 24.30 -3.04 15.39
C THR A 71 25.44 -2.03 15.38
N ASP A 72 26.51 -2.35 16.12
CA ASP A 72 27.73 -1.54 16.14
C ASP A 72 28.37 -1.44 14.78
N GLU A 73 28.36 -2.52 14.01
CA GLU A 73 28.92 -2.60 12.66
C GLU A 73 28.22 -1.61 11.71
N VAL A 74 26.89 -1.67 11.61
CA VAL A 74 26.11 -0.78 10.72
C VAL A 74 26.24 0.67 11.18
N ARG A 75 26.22 0.91 12.51
CA ARG A 75 26.41 2.26 13.06
C ARG A 75 27.79 2.82 12.67
N ASN A 76 28.85 2.07 12.94
CA ASN A 76 30.21 2.53 12.71
C ASN A 76 30.47 2.78 11.21
N ARG A 77 29.95 1.91 10.33
CA ARG A 77 30.05 2.10 8.88
C ARG A 77 29.33 3.39 8.41
N ALA A 78 28.10 3.62 8.87
CA ALA A 78 27.37 4.84 8.53
C ALA A 78 28.06 6.11 9.05
N VAL A 79 28.61 6.08 10.26
CA VAL A 79 29.36 7.20 10.85
C VAL A 79 30.64 7.47 10.07
N GLU A 80 31.42 6.43 9.73
CA GLU A 80 32.64 6.55 8.90
C GLU A 80 32.33 7.21 7.56
N MET A 81 31.27 6.80 6.88
CA MET A 81 30.86 7.37 5.61
C MET A 81 30.44 8.85 5.75
N ILE A 82 29.75 9.21 6.82
CA ILE A 82 29.40 10.61 7.11
C ILE A 82 30.69 11.44 7.35
N ASP A 83 31.61 10.92 8.15
CA ASP A 83 32.85 11.64 8.53
C ASP A 83 33.81 11.80 7.37
N SER A 84 33.84 10.84 6.42
CA SER A 84 34.62 10.95 5.18
C SER A 84 33.95 11.82 4.10
N GLY A 85 32.67 12.12 4.23
CA GLY A 85 31.91 12.86 3.20
C GLY A 85 31.52 11.99 2.01
N PHE A 86 31.51 10.68 2.16
CA PHE A 86 31.16 9.72 1.12
C PHE A 86 29.81 10.04 0.47
N GLY A 87 29.75 10.06 -0.87
CA GLY A 87 28.54 10.37 -1.66
C GLY A 87 28.08 11.82 -1.57
N LEU A 88 28.94 12.80 -1.17
CA LEU A 88 28.59 14.22 -1.18
C LEU A 88 28.82 14.91 -2.51
N ASP A 89 29.62 14.35 -3.41
CA ASP A 89 29.97 14.95 -4.69
C ASP A 89 28.77 15.23 -5.58
N ILE A 90 27.77 14.36 -5.53
CA ILE A 90 26.49 14.50 -6.23
C ILE A 90 25.75 15.77 -5.76
N TRP A 91 25.76 16.00 -4.45
CA TRP A 91 25.12 17.17 -3.84
C TRP A 91 25.88 18.47 -4.12
N GLU A 92 27.17 18.39 -4.43
CA GLU A 92 27.96 19.53 -4.90
C GLU A 92 27.53 19.95 -6.29
N ALA A 93 27.26 18.99 -7.19
CA ALA A 93 26.74 19.23 -8.54
C ALA A 93 25.35 19.89 -8.52
N GLU A 94 24.50 19.54 -7.56
CA GLU A 94 23.16 20.12 -7.36
C GLU A 94 23.17 21.56 -6.78
N GLY A 95 24.31 22.01 -6.28
CA GLY A 95 24.54 23.37 -5.85
C GLY A 95 24.74 23.58 -4.34
N LYS A 96 25.37 24.70 -3.99
CA LYS A 96 25.82 25.01 -2.62
C LYS A 96 24.71 25.01 -1.57
N ALA A 97 23.49 25.42 -1.92
CA ALA A 97 22.38 25.50 -0.96
C ALA A 97 21.88 24.12 -0.53
N ILE A 98 21.74 23.19 -1.48
CA ILE A 98 21.30 21.82 -1.21
C ILE A 98 22.39 21.03 -0.50
N LEU A 99 23.64 21.18 -0.91
CA LEU A 99 24.80 20.58 -0.23
C LEU A 99 24.87 21.00 1.23
N LYS A 100 24.68 22.31 1.54
CA LYS A 100 24.64 22.80 2.93
C LYS A 100 23.54 22.14 3.75
N LYS A 101 22.34 21.95 3.14
CA LYS A 101 21.24 21.24 3.78
C LYS A 101 21.59 19.77 4.04
N ARG A 102 22.19 19.10 3.06
CA ARG A 102 22.59 17.69 3.19
C ARG A 102 23.63 17.52 4.29
N LYS A 103 24.68 18.34 4.33
CA LYS A 103 25.70 18.32 5.40
C LYS A 103 25.08 18.52 6.79
N LYS A 104 24.10 19.40 6.91
CA LYS A 104 23.36 19.58 8.19
C LYS A 104 22.58 18.32 8.57
N VAL A 105 21.82 17.74 7.63
CA VAL A 105 21.06 16.50 7.88
C VAL A 105 21.99 15.36 8.29
N LEU A 106 23.12 15.20 7.61
CA LEU A 106 24.09 14.15 7.95
C LEU A 106 24.73 14.36 9.35
N ALA A 107 25.03 15.60 9.71
CA ALA A 107 25.55 15.92 11.05
C ALA A 107 24.51 15.58 12.14
N GLU A 108 23.25 15.97 11.97
CA GLU A 108 22.16 15.62 12.89
C GLU A 108 21.93 14.10 12.95
N PHE A 109 22.04 13.42 11.81
CA PHE A 109 21.92 11.97 11.72
C PHE A 109 23.07 11.26 12.43
N ARG A 110 24.30 11.72 12.28
CA ARG A 110 25.46 11.23 13.01
C ARG A 110 25.25 11.28 14.52
N GLU A 111 24.86 12.44 15.06
CA GLU A 111 24.57 12.59 16.50
C GLU A 111 23.46 11.61 16.95
N LYS A 112 22.44 11.43 16.12
CA LYS A 112 21.37 10.46 16.37
C LYS A 112 21.90 9.02 16.45
N LEU A 113 22.76 8.60 15.52
CA LEU A 113 23.34 7.25 15.51
C LEU A 113 24.22 6.97 16.71
N LEU A 114 24.89 8.01 17.24
CA LEU A 114 25.73 7.93 18.43
C LEU A 114 24.92 8.01 19.74
N SER A 115 23.67 8.44 19.68
CA SER A 115 22.79 8.47 20.84
C SER A 115 22.24 7.08 21.18
N PRO A 116 21.79 6.85 22.43
CA PRO A 116 21.12 5.61 22.80
C PRO A 116 19.93 5.34 21.88
N GLN A 117 19.89 4.15 21.27
CA GLN A 117 18.76 3.76 20.45
C GLN A 117 17.50 3.47 21.29
N PRO A 118 16.29 3.63 20.73
CA PRO A 118 15.05 3.33 21.44
C PRO A 118 14.94 1.83 21.76
N PRO A 119 14.05 1.44 22.68
CA PRO A 119 13.77 0.03 22.93
C PRO A 119 13.34 -0.70 21.65
N LYS A 120 13.72 -1.98 21.52
CA LYS A 120 13.37 -2.82 20.37
C LYS A 120 11.86 -2.82 20.10
N LYS A 121 11.48 -2.48 18.88
CA LYS A 121 10.09 -2.46 18.41
C LYS A 121 9.81 -3.63 17.49
N LYS A 122 8.62 -4.21 17.62
CA LYS A 122 8.16 -5.23 16.67
C LYS A 122 7.93 -4.61 15.30
N ILE A 123 8.56 -5.16 14.29
CA ILE A 123 8.30 -4.80 12.89
C ILE A 123 6.94 -5.38 12.49
N ARG A 124 6.13 -4.58 11.82
CA ARG A 124 4.76 -4.94 11.42
C ARG A 124 4.52 -4.51 9.99
N PHE A 125 3.68 -5.28 9.32
CA PHE A 125 3.15 -4.90 8.01
C PHE A 125 1.67 -4.56 8.10
N ASN A 126 1.26 -3.62 7.27
CA ASN A 126 -0.15 -3.36 6.96
C ASN A 126 -0.58 -4.12 5.70
N LEU A 127 -0.11 -5.36 5.57
CA LEU A 127 -0.42 -6.24 4.45
C LEU A 127 -1.41 -7.31 4.85
N HIS A 128 -2.16 -7.81 3.88
CA HIS A 128 -2.98 -9.01 4.03
C HIS A 128 -2.24 -10.22 3.51
N MET A 129 -1.59 -10.93 4.43
CA MET A 129 -0.80 -12.13 4.11
C MET A 129 -1.67 -13.35 3.81
N LYS A 130 -2.99 -13.24 3.90
CA LYS A 130 -3.96 -14.32 3.64
C LYS A 130 -5.25 -13.75 3.08
N PRO A 131 -5.92 -14.45 2.15
CA PRO A 131 -7.29 -14.11 1.76
C PRO A 131 -8.22 -14.11 2.98
N ILE A 132 -9.15 -13.16 3.08
CA ILE A 132 -10.15 -13.13 4.18
C ILE A 132 -11.51 -13.67 3.77
N PHE A 133 -11.82 -13.66 2.48
CA PHE A 133 -13.05 -14.20 1.93
C PHE A 133 -12.72 -15.35 1.00
N GLN A 134 -13.67 -16.28 0.84
CA GLN A 134 -13.58 -17.33 -0.17
C GLN A 134 -14.13 -16.83 -1.51
N THR A 135 -13.65 -17.39 -2.61
CA THR A 135 -14.24 -17.14 -3.93
C THR A 135 -15.72 -17.51 -3.92
N GLY A 136 -16.55 -16.64 -4.47
CA GLY A 136 -18.01 -16.78 -4.43
C GLY A 136 -18.67 -16.11 -3.22
N ASP A 137 -17.93 -15.71 -2.17
CA ASP A 137 -18.56 -15.09 -1.00
C ASP A 137 -19.29 -13.80 -1.39
N LEU A 138 -20.55 -13.74 -0.95
CA LEU A 138 -21.42 -12.57 -1.03
C LEU A 138 -21.22 -11.73 0.22
N VAL A 139 -20.60 -10.58 0.05
CA VAL A 139 -20.21 -9.71 1.18
C VAL A 139 -21.11 -8.49 1.19
N ALA A 140 -22.01 -8.41 2.16
CA ALA A 140 -22.80 -7.21 2.43
C ALA A 140 -21.94 -6.22 3.22
N LEU A 141 -21.85 -5.00 2.72
CA LEU A 141 -21.12 -3.88 3.32
C LEU A 141 -22.12 -2.78 3.71
N GLN A 142 -22.19 -2.46 5.00
CA GLN A 142 -23.02 -1.35 5.46
C GLN A 142 -22.30 -0.02 5.23
N LEU A 143 -22.97 0.88 4.53
CA LEU A 143 -22.52 2.25 4.34
C LEU A 143 -22.63 3.02 5.66
N LYS A 144 -21.50 3.47 6.19
CA LYS A 144 -21.44 4.22 7.44
C LYS A 144 -20.50 5.40 7.33
N THR A 145 -20.82 6.46 8.06
CA THR A 145 -19.97 7.65 8.19
C THR A 145 -19.63 8.30 6.85
N LEU A 146 -20.56 8.23 5.89
CA LEU A 146 -20.39 8.90 4.60
C LEU A 146 -20.21 10.41 4.75
N ASP A 147 -20.72 11.00 5.83
CA ASP A 147 -20.64 12.40 6.19
C ASP A 147 -19.21 12.90 6.55
N LYS A 148 -18.31 12.01 6.92
CA LYS A 148 -16.95 12.38 7.39
C LYS A 148 -15.88 12.43 6.30
N HIS A 149 -16.17 11.90 5.12
CA HIS A 149 -15.16 11.66 4.08
C HIS A 149 -15.61 12.05 2.68
N TYR A 150 -16.49 13.04 2.55
CA TYR A 150 -16.89 13.52 1.24
C TYR A 150 -15.70 14.16 0.51
N PRO A 151 -15.34 13.68 -0.67
CA PRO A 151 -14.42 14.42 -1.51
C PRO A 151 -15.12 15.72 -1.92
N ALA A 152 -14.49 16.85 -1.67
CA ALA A 152 -14.98 18.19 -1.98
C ALA A 152 -15.33 18.42 -3.48
N HIS A 153 -15.19 17.41 -4.32
CA HIS A 153 -15.34 17.44 -5.77
C HIS A 153 -16.22 16.33 -6.35
N SER A 154 -17.05 15.66 -5.54
CA SER A 154 -17.99 14.68 -6.09
C SER A 154 -19.04 15.41 -6.93
N LYS A 155 -19.19 14.99 -8.20
CA LYS A 155 -20.25 15.51 -9.11
C LYS A 155 -21.68 15.27 -8.62
N LEU A 156 -21.84 14.40 -7.60
CA LEU A 156 -23.12 13.98 -7.06
C LEU A 156 -23.58 14.78 -5.83
N GLY A 157 -22.84 15.77 -5.35
CA GLY A 157 -23.21 16.59 -4.21
C GLY A 157 -23.33 15.82 -2.87
N GLU A 158 -22.98 16.47 -1.78
CA GLU A 158 -22.91 15.86 -0.44
C GLU A 158 -24.26 15.30 0.04
N ASP A 159 -25.38 15.94 -0.32
CA ASP A 159 -26.69 15.55 0.18
C ASP A 159 -27.19 14.20 -0.36
N ILE A 160 -26.75 13.80 -1.57
CA ILE A 160 -27.13 12.52 -2.16
C ILE A 160 -26.57 11.35 -1.33
N PHE A 161 -25.33 11.47 -0.86
CA PHE A 161 -24.68 10.41 -0.09
C PHE A 161 -25.27 10.22 1.30
N ARG A 162 -25.73 11.29 1.95
CA ARG A 162 -26.38 11.22 3.28
C ARG A 162 -27.63 10.35 3.27
N GLY A 163 -28.37 10.32 2.17
CA GLY A 163 -29.54 9.47 2.02
C GLY A 163 -29.25 7.97 2.00
N TYR A 164 -27.97 7.58 1.93
CA TYR A 164 -27.55 6.16 1.89
C TYR A 164 -26.83 5.70 3.16
N ASP A 165 -26.65 6.57 4.15
CA ASP A 165 -26.05 6.17 5.42
C ASP A 165 -26.89 5.09 6.11
N GLY A 166 -26.23 4.02 6.58
CA GLY A 166 -26.88 2.86 7.16
C GLY A 166 -27.35 1.78 6.18
N LYS A 167 -27.50 2.12 4.88
CA LYS A 167 -27.90 1.17 3.82
C LYS A 167 -26.77 0.18 3.47
N TYR A 168 -27.09 -0.82 2.69
CA TYR A 168 -26.17 -1.90 2.33
C TYR A 168 -25.93 -1.96 0.82
N ILE A 169 -24.69 -2.24 0.46
CA ILE A 169 -24.28 -2.69 -0.87
C ILE A 169 -23.72 -4.10 -0.77
N VAL A 170 -23.73 -4.85 -1.87
CA VAL A 170 -23.24 -6.23 -1.88
C VAL A 170 -22.15 -6.40 -2.93
N LEU A 171 -21.09 -7.07 -2.52
CA LEU A 171 -19.96 -7.46 -3.33
C LEU A 171 -19.92 -8.99 -3.44
N ARG A 172 -19.61 -9.54 -4.62
CA ARG A 172 -19.27 -10.95 -4.79
C ARG A 172 -17.77 -11.09 -4.97
N LYS A 173 -17.09 -11.82 -4.10
CA LYS A 173 -15.68 -12.10 -4.27
C LYS A 173 -15.47 -13.05 -5.46
N VAL A 174 -14.63 -12.64 -6.40
CA VAL A 174 -14.37 -13.42 -7.62
C VAL A 174 -12.94 -13.96 -7.69
N GLY A 175 -12.04 -13.47 -6.83
CA GLY A 175 -10.66 -13.94 -6.77
C GLY A 175 -9.77 -13.04 -5.92
N ASP A 176 -8.47 -13.27 -6.03
CA ASP A 176 -7.45 -12.45 -5.40
C ASP A 176 -6.40 -12.00 -6.43
N LYS A 177 -5.98 -10.74 -6.35
CA LYS A 177 -4.71 -10.31 -6.89
C LYS A 177 -3.65 -10.50 -5.81
N ILE A 178 -2.59 -11.21 -6.15
CA ILE A 178 -1.49 -11.45 -5.23
C ILE A 178 -0.31 -10.63 -5.73
N SER A 179 0.12 -9.68 -4.92
CA SER A 179 1.32 -8.88 -5.18
C SER A 179 2.47 -9.41 -4.33
N GLN A 180 3.61 -9.64 -4.96
CA GLN A 180 4.85 -9.88 -4.23
C GLN A 180 5.30 -8.55 -3.63
N TYR A 181 5.61 -8.54 -2.34
CA TYR A 181 5.94 -7.32 -1.62
C TYR A 181 7.45 -7.08 -1.50
N SER A 182 8.23 -8.14 -1.51
CA SER A 182 9.68 -8.09 -1.32
C SER A 182 10.39 -9.05 -2.26
N SER A 183 11.54 -8.65 -2.75
CA SER A 183 12.44 -9.50 -3.53
C SER A 183 13.28 -10.40 -2.63
N ILE A 184 13.64 -9.91 -1.43
CA ILE A 184 14.41 -10.65 -0.43
C ILE A 184 13.57 -11.76 0.21
N GLU A 185 12.26 -11.49 0.45
CA GLU A 185 11.34 -12.41 1.10
C GLU A 185 10.13 -12.69 0.19
N PRO A 186 10.28 -13.54 -0.85
CA PRO A 186 9.23 -13.78 -1.85
C PRO A 186 7.94 -14.40 -1.29
N GLN A 187 8.00 -15.01 -0.09
CA GLN A 187 6.83 -15.49 0.63
C GLN A 187 5.96 -14.37 1.19
N LEU A 188 6.50 -13.15 1.31
CA LEU A 188 5.73 -11.99 1.73
C LEU A 188 4.86 -11.49 0.58
N LYS A 189 3.58 -11.83 0.67
CA LYS A 189 2.58 -11.51 -0.34
C LYS A 189 1.49 -10.63 0.27
N ASP A 190 0.99 -9.72 -0.54
CA ASP A 190 -0.21 -8.94 -0.22
C ASP A 190 -1.38 -9.43 -1.09
N TYR A 191 -2.49 -9.77 -0.43
CA TYR A 191 -3.69 -10.29 -1.07
C TYR A 191 -4.72 -9.18 -1.21
N TRP A 192 -5.04 -8.85 -2.45
CA TRP A 192 -6.08 -7.88 -2.81
C TRP A 192 -7.29 -8.64 -3.31
N ALA A 193 -8.39 -8.57 -2.61
CA ALA A 193 -9.62 -9.22 -3.04
C ALA A 193 -10.19 -8.49 -4.26
N LYS A 194 -10.61 -9.27 -5.25
CA LYS A 194 -11.34 -8.79 -6.42
C LYS A 194 -12.82 -9.08 -6.24
N PHE A 195 -13.64 -8.06 -6.49
CA PHE A 195 -15.08 -8.15 -6.32
C PHE A 195 -15.82 -7.71 -7.57
N GLN A 196 -16.92 -8.39 -7.86
CA GLN A 196 -18.02 -7.87 -8.66
C GLN A 196 -18.97 -7.14 -7.73
N LEU A 197 -19.57 -6.06 -8.22
CA LEU A 197 -20.51 -5.23 -7.46
C LEU A 197 -21.93 -5.48 -7.98
N TYR A 198 -22.85 -5.85 -7.10
CA TYR A 198 -24.27 -5.89 -7.43
C TYR A 198 -24.82 -4.48 -7.63
N ASN A 199 -25.61 -4.28 -8.69
CA ASN A 199 -26.18 -2.99 -9.03
C ASN A 199 -27.46 -2.69 -8.24
N ALA A 200 -27.35 -2.73 -6.92
CA ALA A 200 -28.44 -2.44 -6.01
C ALA A 200 -27.95 -1.89 -4.68
N ILE A 201 -28.81 -1.11 -4.03
CA ILE A 201 -28.65 -0.60 -2.67
C ILE A 201 -29.85 -1.06 -1.86
N PHE A 202 -29.61 -1.58 -0.68
CA PHE A 202 -30.63 -2.18 0.20
C PHE A 202 -30.77 -1.36 1.49
N ASP A 203 -32.00 -1.17 1.95
CA ASP A 203 -32.25 -0.49 3.24
C ASP A 203 -31.78 -1.35 4.42
N ASP A 204 -31.98 -2.67 4.34
CA ASP A 204 -31.53 -3.65 5.31
C ASP A 204 -30.50 -4.61 4.71
N CYS A 205 -29.79 -5.35 5.59
CA CYS A 205 -28.83 -6.36 5.13
C CYS A 205 -29.56 -7.45 4.33
N PRO A 206 -29.33 -7.57 3.02
CA PRO A 206 -30.08 -8.51 2.18
C PRO A 206 -29.66 -9.96 2.47
N SER A 207 -30.55 -10.89 2.12
CA SER A 207 -30.25 -12.31 2.02
C SER A 207 -29.62 -12.63 0.66
N ALA A 208 -28.94 -13.78 0.56
CA ALA A 208 -28.40 -14.26 -0.72
C ALA A 208 -29.50 -14.50 -1.77
N GLU A 209 -30.71 -14.87 -1.34
CA GLU A 209 -31.84 -15.11 -2.23
C GLU A 209 -32.33 -13.84 -2.92
N GLN A 210 -32.32 -12.71 -2.24
CA GLN A 210 -32.68 -11.40 -2.80
C GLN A 210 -31.75 -10.96 -3.93
N LEU A 211 -30.55 -11.55 -4.02
CA LEU A 211 -29.56 -11.21 -5.04
C LEU A 211 -29.71 -11.99 -6.35
N ARG A 212 -30.53 -13.06 -6.39
CA ARG A 212 -30.61 -13.97 -7.55
C ARG A 212 -30.87 -13.28 -8.89
N ASN A 213 -31.67 -12.22 -8.90
CA ASN A 213 -32.04 -11.48 -10.10
C ASN A 213 -31.44 -10.06 -10.13
N VAL A 214 -30.55 -9.73 -9.22
CA VAL A 214 -29.91 -8.43 -9.20
C VAL A 214 -28.70 -8.49 -10.16
N PRO A 215 -28.64 -7.65 -11.20
CA PRO A 215 -27.52 -7.63 -12.12
C PRO A 215 -26.27 -7.07 -11.44
N PHE A 216 -25.10 -7.38 -11.99
CA PHE A 216 -23.87 -6.69 -11.62
C PHE A 216 -23.78 -5.31 -12.31
N VAL A 217 -23.02 -4.42 -11.70
CA VAL A 217 -22.69 -3.13 -12.32
C VAL A 217 -21.89 -3.42 -13.60
N PRO A 218 -22.36 -2.97 -14.78
CA PRO A 218 -21.64 -3.22 -16.04
C PRO A 218 -20.43 -2.28 -16.16
N THR A 219 -19.43 -2.74 -16.89
CA THR A 219 -18.33 -1.89 -17.36
C THR A 219 -18.66 -1.27 -18.72
N ARG A 220 -17.83 -0.33 -19.21
CA ARG A 220 -18.03 0.32 -20.51
C ARG A 220 -17.99 -0.64 -21.71
N ASP A 221 -17.33 -1.78 -21.57
CA ASP A 221 -17.19 -2.83 -22.59
C ASP A 221 -18.17 -4.00 -22.40
N ASN A 222 -19.23 -3.80 -21.61
CA ASN A 222 -20.21 -4.81 -21.21
C ASN A 222 -19.62 -5.99 -20.40
N SER A 223 -18.38 -5.93 -19.98
CA SER A 223 -17.88 -6.85 -18.97
C SER A 223 -18.41 -6.48 -17.59
N THR A 224 -18.33 -7.39 -16.63
CA THR A 224 -18.74 -7.09 -15.25
C THR A 224 -17.67 -6.29 -14.54
N PHE A 225 -18.10 -5.24 -13.86
CA PHE A 225 -17.22 -4.40 -13.04
C PHE A 225 -16.57 -5.23 -11.94
N THR A 226 -15.23 -5.15 -11.84
CA THR A 226 -14.48 -5.70 -10.72
C THR A 226 -13.70 -4.60 -10.02
N SER A 227 -13.86 -4.52 -8.72
CA SER A 227 -13.06 -3.64 -7.86
C SER A 227 -11.98 -4.45 -7.15
N GLU A 228 -10.78 -3.93 -7.11
CA GLU A 228 -9.74 -4.45 -6.23
C GLU A 228 -9.78 -3.65 -4.92
N SER A 229 -9.89 -4.32 -3.80
CA SER A 229 -9.87 -3.68 -2.50
C SER A 229 -8.79 -4.26 -1.63
N SER A 230 -8.02 -3.39 -1.00
CA SER A 230 -7.18 -3.77 0.13
C SER A 230 -8.08 -4.27 1.26
N LEU A 231 -7.90 -5.52 1.62
CA LEU A 231 -8.67 -6.17 2.69
C LEU A 231 -8.49 -5.49 4.05
N PHE A 232 -7.41 -4.72 4.21
CA PHE A 232 -7.17 -3.95 5.44
C PHE A 232 -8.30 -2.97 5.74
N HIS A 233 -8.84 -2.35 4.70
CA HIS A 233 -9.96 -1.44 4.84
C HIS A 233 -11.27 -2.17 5.13
N LEU A 234 -11.51 -3.32 4.52
CA LEU A 234 -12.72 -4.12 4.73
C LEU A 234 -12.81 -4.76 6.12
N LYS A 235 -11.69 -5.18 6.71
CA LYS A 235 -11.67 -5.78 8.06
C LYS A 235 -12.14 -4.84 9.17
N LYS A 236 -11.97 -3.55 9.01
CA LYS A 236 -12.37 -2.53 9.98
C LYS A 236 -13.80 -2.04 9.77
N ARG A 237 -14.50 -2.57 8.78
CA ARG A 237 -15.81 -2.10 8.37
C ARG A 237 -16.89 -3.14 8.67
N ASN A 238 -18.11 -2.69 8.70
CA ASN A 238 -19.26 -3.57 8.93
C ASN A 238 -19.56 -4.40 7.68
N CYS A 239 -18.67 -5.35 7.36
CA CYS A 239 -18.95 -6.33 6.32
C CYS A 239 -19.39 -7.67 6.93
N ARG A 240 -20.35 -8.29 6.27
CA ARG A 240 -20.91 -9.58 6.65
C ARG A 240 -21.01 -10.47 5.41
N VAL A 241 -20.50 -11.70 5.52
CA VAL A 241 -20.77 -12.74 4.53
C VAL A 241 -22.20 -13.21 4.70
N ILE A 242 -23.01 -13.08 3.65
CA ILE A 242 -24.45 -13.42 3.64
C ILE A 242 -24.75 -14.68 2.85
N GLY A 243 -23.76 -15.24 2.17
CA GLY A 243 -23.87 -16.47 1.39
C GLY A 243 -22.64 -16.66 0.50
N ASN A 244 -22.71 -17.67 -0.37
CA ASN A 244 -21.70 -17.95 -1.39
C ASN A 244 -22.40 -18.30 -2.70
N ASN A 245 -21.94 -17.71 -3.80
CA ASN A 245 -22.36 -18.00 -5.16
C ASN A 245 -21.14 -18.10 -6.06
N GLN A 246 -20.91 -19.30 -6.60
CA GLN A 246 -19.80 -19.60 -7.50
C GLN A 246 -20.26 -19.75 -8.97
N ASP A 247 -21.53 -19.51 -9.26
CA ASP A 247 -22.06 -19.62 -10.62
C ASP A 247 -21.51 -18.49 -11.48
N ASP A 248 -21.14 -18.79 -12.70
CA ASP A 248 -20.68 -17.84 -13.72
C ASP A 248 -19.60 -16.85 -13.21
N LEU A 249 -18.62 -17.37 -12.46
CA LEU A 249 -17.46 -16.56 -12.07
C LEU A 249 -16.68 -16.15 -13.31
N PRO A 250 -16.32 -14.86 -13.46
CA PRO A 250 -15.58 -14.40 -14.63
C PRO A 250 -14.20 -15.04 -14.67
N GLU A 251 -13.80 -15.55 -15.83
CA GLU A 251 -12.43 -15.98 -16.08
C GLU A 251 -11.51 -14.75 -16.09
N PHE A 252 -10.58 -14.72 -15.14
CA PHE A 252 -9.55 -13.67 -15.11
C PHE A 252 -8.43 -14.03 -16.07
N ASN A 253 -8.56 -13.64 -17.33
CA ASN A 253 -7.45 -13.70 -18.26
C ASN A 253 -6.37 -12.70 -17.81
N LYS A 254 -5.15 -13.18 -17.62
CA LYS A 254 -3.97 -12.39 -17.23
C LYS A 254 -3.63 -11.24 -18.19
N THR A 255 -4.21 -11.25 -19.39
CA THR A 255 -3.88 -10.33 -20.49
C THR A 255 -4.87 -9.17 -20.65
N HIS A 256 -6.04 -9.24 -20.06
CA HIS A 256 -6.97 -8.11 -20.08
C HIS A 256 -6.80 -7.36 -18.76
N GLY A 257 -6.03 -6.27 -18.82
CA GLY A 257 -6.03 -5.30 -17.76
C GLY A 257 -7.48 -4.93 -17.48
N LEU A 258 -7.96 -5.30 -16.30
CA LEU A 258 -9.28 -4.90 -15.83
C LEU A 258 -9.30 -3.37 -15.92
N SER A 259 -10.14 -2.82 -16.81
CA SER A 259 -10.21 -1.38 -16.96
C SER A 259 -10.85 -0.83 -15.69
N PHE A 260 -10.01 -0.23 -14.86
CA PHE A 260 -10.38 0.42 -13.63
C PHE A 260 -11.20 1.67 -13.96
N VAL A 261 -12.50 1.59 -13.86
CA VAL A 261 -13.37 2.78 -13.98
C VAL A 261 -13.17 3.74 -12.81
N PHE A 262 -12.51 3.31 -11.73
CA PHE A 262 -12.33 4.07 -10.48
C PHE A 262 -11.06 4.88 -10.34
N TRP A 263 -10.08 4.76 -11.21
CA TRP A 263 -8.83 5.50 -11.09
C TRP A 263 -8.91 6.99 -11.46
N SER A 264 -10.05 7.47 -11.89
CA SER A 264 -10.24 8.91 -12.14
C SER A 264 -10.63 9.72 -10.90
N ILE A 265 -10.98 9.06 -9.80
CA ILE A 265 -11.21 9.71 -8.51
C ILE A 265 -10.07 9.26 -7.61
N SER A 266 -9.11 10.14 -7.39
CA SER A 266 -7.88 9.84 -6.65
C SER A 266 -8.20 9.11 -5.35
N THR A 267 -7.82 7.85 -5.27
CA THR A 267 -7.97 6.97 -4.10
C THR A 267 -7.15 7.44 -2.89
N GLN A 268 -6.45 8.55 -3.00
CA GLN A 268 -5.65 9.10 -1.90
C GLN A 268 -6.50 9.63 -0.74
N TRP A 269 -7.80 9.93 -0.95
CA TRP A 269 -8.63 10.62 0.06
C TRP A 269 -10.07 10.10 0.17
N GLY A 270 -10.49 9.12 -0.63
CA GLY A 270 -11.85 8.60 -0.65
C GLY A 270 -12.05 7.37 0.24
N SER A 271 -13.26 7.17 0.74
CA SER A 271 -13.65 5.90 1.32
C SER A 271 -14.04 4.94 0.20
N PRO A 272 -13.65 3.65 0.25
CA PRO A 272 -14.06 2.64 -0.74
C PRO A 272 -15.59 2.56 -0.92
N GLU A 273 -16.35 2.84 0.15
CA GLU A 273 -17.80 2.86 0.11
C GLU A 273 -18.35 3.96 -0.78
N LEU A 274 -17.75 5.15 -0.75
CA LEU A 274 -18.15 6.27 -1.62
C LEU A 274 -17.87 5.95 -3.08
N ASP A 275 -16.73 5.35 -3.38
CA ASP A 275 -16.37 4.97 -4.74
C ASP A 275 -17.36 3.94 -5.30
N ILE A 276 -17.71 2.94 -4.50
CA ILE A 276 -18.67 1.89 -4.87
C ILE A 276 -20.08 2.47 -5.02
N LEU A 277 -20.51 3.31 -4.09
CA LEU A 277 -21.81 3.97 -4.14
C LEU A 277 -21.90 4.84 -5.40
N THR A 278 -20.87 5.61 -5.70
CA THR A 278 -20.78 6.45 -6.91
C THR A 278 -20.94 5.60 -8.18
N ALA A 279 -20.35 4.40 -8.23
CA ALA A 279 -20.52 3.51 -9.39
C ALA A 279 -21.96 3.06 -9.57
N ILE A 280 -22.62 2.65 -8.48
CA ILE A 280 -24.02 2.23 -8.55
C ILE A 280 -24.91 3.39 -9.00
N LEU A 281 -24.73 4.56 -8.42
CA LEU A 281 -25.56 5.75 -8.71
C LEU A 281 -25.32 6.26 -10.14
N ASN A 282 -24.09 6.29 -10.63
CA ASN A 282 -23.79 6.68 -12.01
C ASN A 282 -24.45 5.73 -13.03
N ASN A 283 -24.53 4.44 -12.74
CA ASN A 283 -25.24 3.49 -13.60
C ASN A 283 -26.76 3.61 -13.51
N SER A 284 -27.31 4.04 -12.37
CA SER A 284 -28.74 4.29 -12.23
C SER A 284 -29.18 5.65 -12.85
N VAL A 285 -28.26 6.60 -12.98
CA VAL A 285 -28.50 7.92 -13.57
C VAL A 285 -28.28 7.92 -15.10
N LEU A 286 -27.54 6.94 -15.63
CA LEU A 286 -27.27 6.79 -17.07
C LEU A 286 -28.30 5.91 -17.79
N LYS A 287 -29.36 5.48 -17.12
CA LYS A 287 -30.57 4.88 -17.68
C LYS A 287 -31.70 5.92 -17.75
#